data_e90e3834e4a4900e339efc67398bf02c
#
_entry.id   e90e3834e4a4900e339efc67398bf02c
#
_cell.length_a   1.000
_cell.length_b   1.000
_cell.length_c   1.000
_cell.angle_alpha   90.00
_cell.angle_beta   90.00
_cell.angle_gamma   90.00
#
_symmetry.space_group_name_H-M   'P 1'
#
loop_
_entity.id
_entity.type
_entity.pdbx_description
1 polymer ?
#
loop_
_entity_poly.entity_id
_entity_poly.type
_entity_poly.pdbx_seq_one_letter_code
_entity_poly.pdbx_strand_id
1 'polypeptide(L)'
;MTTETTQGRVETCRSLIARLARFAGRTLRGEWHAIVVEPVQRLARRGLSGLLLAFVAAFGVIFFQGIAQHPLGRLWVTRLGGVKADLPLWLSLLRTPVSLYVPALDLPVWAGITQLFLAFAWAELTLGRARTLAISYITTLAGTLTARLMIAMGPGWGGLGLPPAAAHVLDTGPSAAVVGLFTYLAVIKRAPVVFTLTGGSMVVESIAIPNLAGREHVIAVGSALVLGLLHGRRAWLRARVRSLFPTGRRAPVTAPTAPAATPPASAPSAPSAPSAPAPPAPAQSRTVPAPARADRRGDAAMTSAER
;
A
#
# COMPACT_ATOMS: atom_id res chain seq x y z
N MET A 1 52.30 -16.52 -25.99
CA MET A 1 51.99 -15.91 -24.67
C MET A 1 50.66 -15.18 -24.55
N THR A 2 49.87 -15.02 -25.60
CA THR A 2 48.61 -14.22 -25.62
C THR A 2 47.32 -15.02 -25.36
N THR A 3 47.34 -16.35 -25.47
CA THR A 3 46.14 -17.18 -25.33
C THR A 3 45.76 -17.48 -23.86
N GLU A 4 46.71 -17.63 -22.97
CA GLU A 4 46.46 -17.90 -21.52
C GLU A 4 45.79 -16.68 -20.82
N THR A 5 46.19 -15.46 -21.20
CA THR A 5 45.62 -14.24 -20.58
C THR A 5 44.17 -14.04 -20.98
N THR A 6 43.75 -14.48 -22.17
CA THR A 6 42.39 -14.37 -22.66
C THR A 6 41.45 -15.37 -21.99
N GLN A 7 41.94 -16.60 -21.76
CA GLN A 7 41.19 -17.68 -21.12
C GLN A 7 40.91 -17.37 -19.66
N GLY A 8 41.88 -16.85 -18.91
CA GLY A 8 41.70 -16.41 -17.53
C GLY A 8 40.70 -15.24 -17.40
N ARG A 9 40.65 -14.28 -18.35
CA ARG A 9 39.65 -13.20 -18.38
C ARG A 9 38.25 -13.74 -18.61
N VAL A 10 38.07 -14.70 -19.52
CA VAL A 10 36.76 -15.29 -19.82
C VAL A 10 36.21 -16.06 -18.60
N GLU A 11 37.05 -16.82 -17.91
CA GLU A 11 36.65 -17.53 -16.69
C GLU A 11 36.29 -16.57 -15.55
N THR A 12 37.04 -15.49 -15.37
CA THR A 12 36.73 -14.45 -14.40
C THR A 12 35.39 -13.76 -14.72
N CYS A 13 35.14 -13.40 -16.00
CA CYS A 13 33.85 -12.85 -16.41
C CYS A 13 32.68 -13.82 -16.15
N ARG A 14 32.84 -15.10 -16.50
CA ARG A 14 31.82 -16.13 -16.23
C ARG A 14 31.52 -16.27 -14.74
N SER A 15 32.55 -16.25 -13.89
CA SER A 15 32.37 -16.35 -12.44
C SER A 15 31.67 -15.12 -11.86
N LEU A 16 31.98 -13.92 -12.35
CA LEU A 16 31.32 -12.67 -11.97
C LEU A 16 29.85 -12.65 -12.40
N ILE A 17 29.57 -13.02 -13.65
CA ILE A 17 28.18 -13.12 -14.15
C ILE A 17 27.38 -14.13 -13.31
N ALA A 18 27.95 -15.29 -13.00
CA ALA A 18 27.28 -16.30 -12.17
C ALA A 18 27.04 -15.81 -10.72
N ARG A 19 27.94 -15.00 -10.15
CA ARG A 19 27.75 -14.37 -8.83
C ARG A 19 26.65 -13.31 -8.87
N LEU A 20 26.66 -12.45 -9.89
CA LEU A 20 25.63 -11.41 -10.09
C LEU A 20 24.25 -12.04 -10.31
N ALA A 21 24.15 -13.06 -11.15
CA ALA A 21 22.89 -13.78 -11.39
C ALA A 21 22.33 -14.42 -10.11
N ARG A 22 23.20 -15.04 -9.30
CA ARG A 22 22.80 -15.61 -8.00
C ARG A 22 22.40 -14.54 -7.00
N PHE A 23 23.08 -13.41 -6.98
CA PHE A 23 22.73 -12.27 -6.14
C PHE A 23 21.36 -11.69 -6.57
N ALA A 24 21.20 -11.41 -7.85
CA ALA A 24 19.93 -10.89 -8.41
C ALA A 24 18.77 -11.87 -8.13
N GLY A 25 18.97 -13.16 -8.37
CA GLY A 25 17.94 -14.18 -8.11
C GLY A 25 17.55 -14.29 -6.63
N ARG A 26 18.49 -14.13 -5.70
CA ARG A 26 18.20 -14.11 -4.26
C ARG A 26 17.45 -12.85 -3.87
N THR A 27 17.87 -11.68 -4.38
CA THR A 27 17.22 -10.40 -4.12
C THR A 27 15.79 -10.43 -4.61
N LEU A 28 15.56 -10.80 -5.88
CA LEU A 28 14.21 -10.88 -6.47
C LEU A 28 13.31 -11.86 -5.72
N ARG A 29 13.82 -13.02 -5.33
CA ARG A 29 13.04 -14.00 -4.54
C ARG A 29 12.70 -13.45 -3.16
N GLY A 30 13.64 -12.76 -2.51
CA GLY A 30 13.41 -12.10 -1.22
C GLY A 30 12.36 -11.00 -1.32
N GLU A 31 12.45 -10.15 -2.35
CA GLU A 31 11.46 -9.11 -2.60
C GLU A 31 10.07 -9.70 -2.92
N TRP A 32 10.00 -10.69 -3.79
CA TRP A 32 8.75 -11.38 -4.10
C TRP A 32 8.06 -11.91 -2.83
N HIS A 33 8.84 -12.55 -1.97
CA HIS A 33 8.31 -13.04 -0.70
C HIS A 33 7.79 -11.90 0.19
N ALA A 34 8.55 -10.81 0.32
CA ALA A 34 8.21 -9.69 1.19
C ALA A 34 7.04 -8.83 0.67
N ILE A 35 6.86 -8.76 -0.67
CA ILE A 35 5.89 -7.88 -1.33
C ILE A 35 4.61 -8.62 -1.69
N VAL A 36 4.71 -9.90 -2.07
CA VAL A 36 3.54 -10.67 -2.53
C VAL A 36 3.16 -11.74 -1.52
N VAL A 37 4.08 -12.64 -1.18
CA VAL A 37 3.75 -13.83 -0.38
C VAL A 37 3.31 -13.45 1.04
N GLU A 38 4.05 -12.60 1.72
CA GLU A 38 3.75 -12.19 3.09
C GLU A 38 2.43 -11.41 3.21
N PRO A 39 2.13 -10.39 2.36
CA PRO A 39 0.83 -9.73 2.37
C PRO A 39 -0.35 -10.66 2.05
N VAL A 40 -0.21 -11.55 1.06
CA VAL A 40 -1.25 -12.54 0.73
C VAL A 40 -1.52 -13.47 1.91
N GLN A 41 -0.49 -13.98 2.57
CA GLN A 41 -0.65 -14.80 3.78
C GLN A 41 -1.31 -14.01 4.93
N ARG A 42 -0.99 -12.72 5.08
CA ARG A 42 -1.63 -11.86 6.07
C ARG A 42 -3.09 -11.61 5.74
N LEU A 43 -3.40 -11.42 4.45
CA LEU A 43 -4.78 -11.29 3.96
C LEU A 43 -5.57 -12.57 4.23
N ALA A 44 -5.02 -13.73 3.91
CA ALA A 44 -5.66 -15.02 4.17
C ALA A 44 -5.96 -15.23 5.68
N ARG A 45 -5.10 -14.75 6.56
CA ARG A 45 -5.29 -14.83 8.03
C ARG A 45 -6.26 -13.79 8.58
N ARG A 46 -6.28 -12.56 8.04
CA ARG A 46 -7.11 -11.45 8.54
C ARG A 46 -8.44 -11.31 7.83
N GLY A 47 -8.58 -11.96 6.66
CA GLY A 47 -9.72 -11.77 5.79
C GLY A 47 -9.79 -10.36 5.20
N LEU A 48 -10.92 -10.03 4.58
CA LEU A 48 -11.16 -8.72 3.95
C LEU A 48 -11.11 -7.54 4.91
N SER A 49 -11.31 -7.76 6.21
CA SER A 49 -11.18 -6.71 7.23
C SER A 49 -9.77 -6.11 7.30
N GLY A 50 -8.76 -6.85 6.82
CA GLY A 50 -7.38 -6.38 6.69
C GLY A 50 -7.16 -5.36 5.57
N LEU A 51 -8.16 -5.13 4.70
CA LEU A 51 -8.14 -4.21 3.55
C LEU A 51 -9.15 -3.07 3.68
N LEU A 52 -9.76 -2.90 4.84
CA LEU A 52 -10.85 -1.93 5.03
C LEU A 52 -10.43 -0.51 4.62
N LEU A 53 -9.23 -0.08 5.01
CA LEU A 53 -8.73 1.25 4.66
C LEU A 53 -8.49 1.39 3.15
N ALA A 54 -7.97 0.35 2.50
CA ALA A 54 -7.79 0.35 1.05
C ALA A 54 -9.12 0.45 0.30
N PHE A 55 -10.16 -0.27 0.76
CA PHE A 55 -11.51 -0.15 0.20
C PHE A 55 -12.12 1.23 0.44
N VAL A 56 -12.00 1.78 1.65
CA VAL A 56 -12.48 3.13 1.97
C VAL A 56 -11.78 4.17 1.10
N ALA A 57 -10.48 4.04 0.89
CA ALA A 57 -9.72 4.95 0.04
C ALA A 57 -10.16 4.87 -1.43
N ALA A 58 -10.26 3.67 -1.99
CA ALA A 58 -10.73 3.46 -3.36
C ALA A 58 -12.17 3.96 -3.56
N PHE A 59 -13.06 3.63 -2.62
CA PHE A 59 -14.44 4.12 -2.63
C PHE A 59 -14.51 5.64 -2.56
N GLY A 60 -13.67 6.27 -1.72
CA GLY A 60 -13.57 7.73 -1.63
C GLY A 60 -13.24 8.37 -2.98
N VAL A 61 -12.27 7.82 -3.72
CA VAL A 61 -11.93 8.31 -5.07
C VAL A 61 -13.10 8.12 -6.04
N ILE A 62 -13.74 6.95 -6.04
CA ILE A 62 -14.91 6.68 -6.90
C ILE A 62 -16.05 7.64 -6.58
N PHE A 63 -16.33 7.88 -5.30
CA PHE A 63 -17.36 8.80 -4.83
C PHE A 63 -17.11 10.24 -5.29
N PHE A 64 -15.92 10.78 -5.03
CA PHE A 64 -15.58 12.14 -5.47
C PHE A 64 -15.52 12.26 -6.99
N GLN A 65 -15.08 11.23 -7.69
CA GLN A 65 -15.12 11.19 -9.15
C GLN A 65 -16.57 11.22 -9.66
N GLY A 66 -17.46 10.45 -9.07
CA GLY A 66 -18.88 10.45 -9.43
C GLY A 66 -19.52 11.83 -9.26
N ILE A 67 -19.23 12.51 -8.14
CA ILE A 67 -19.69 13.89 -7.92
C ILE A 67 -19.07 14.85 -8.95
N ALA A 68 -17.79 14.71 -9.26
CA ALA A 68 -17.08 15.60 -10.18
C ALA A 68 -17.52 15.48 -11.65
N GLN A 69 -18.32 14.47 -12.03
CA GLN A 69 -18.92 14.37 -13.37
C GLN A 69 -19.89 15.52 -13.68
N HIS A 70 -20.48 16.14 -12.65
CA HIS A 70 -21.37 17.28 -12.81
C HIS A 70 -20.62 18.61 -12.57
N PRO A 71 -20.94 19.70 -13.30
CA PRO A 71 -20.26 20.99 -13.16
C PRO A 71 -20.28 21.55 -11.73
N LEU A 72 -21.43 21.52 -11.07
CA LEU A 72 -21.58 21.95 -9.68
C LEU A 72 -20.82 21.01 -8.73
N GLY A 73 -20.87 19.70 -8.98
CA GLY A 73 -20.14 18.71 -8.20
C GLY A 73 -18.63 18.90 -8.30
N ARG A 74 -18.11 19.17 -9.49
CA ARG A 74 -16.68 19.49 -9.72
C ARG A 74 -16.24 20.69 -8.90
N LEU A 75 -17.06 21.74 -8.86
CA LEU A 75 -16.78 22.93 -8.04
C LEU A 75 -16.67 22.57 -6.55
N TRP A 76 -17.62 21.78 -6.04
CA TRP A 76 -17.60 21.34 -4.64
C TRP A 76 -16.41 20.45 -4.31
N VAL A 77 -16.11 19.45 -5.16
CA VAL A 77 -14.96 18.56 -4.99
C VAL A 77 -13.66 19.36 -4.96
N THR A 78 -13.50 20.32 -5.88
CA THR A 78 -12.32 21.20 -5.92
C THR A 78 -12.24 22.10 -4.68
N ARG A 79 -13.37 22.62 -4.19
CA ARG A 79 -13.39 23.45 -2.97
C ARG A 79 -13.11 22.66 -1.70
N LEU A 80 -13.55 21.41 -1.61
CA LEU A 80 -13.38 20.57 -0.42
C LEU A 80 -11.98 19.97 -0.32
N GLY A 81 -11.46 19.46 -1.44
CA GLY A 81 -10.22 18.70 -1.45
C GLY A 81 -9.13 19.27 -2.36
N GLY A 82 -9.42 20.30 -3.14
CA GLY A 82 -8.39 20.94 -3.96
C GLY A 82 -7.45 21.79 -3.10
N VAL A 83 -6.16 21.50 -3.18
CA VAL A 83 -5.10 22.24 -2.51
C VAL A 83 -4.38 23.10 -3.54
N LYS A 84 -4.09 24.34 -3.22
CA LYS A 84 -3.28 25.27 -4.01
C LYS A 84 -2.31 25.97 -3.10
N ALA A 85 -1.16 26.37 -3.63
CA ALA A 85 -0.16 27.04 -2.81
C ALA A 85 -0.52 28.50 -2.44
N ASP A 86 -1.44 29.13 -3.15
CA ASP A 86 -1.96 30.46 -2.86
C ASP A 86 -2.99 30.48 -1.70
N LEU A 87 -3.54 29.34 -1.31
CA LEU A 87 -4.48 29.26 -0.19
C LEU A 87 -3.77 29.52 1.15
N PRO A 88 -4.48 30.05 2.17
CA PRO A 88 -3.96 30.10 3.53
C PRO A 88 -3.50 28.73 4.01
N LEU A 89 -2.37 28.69 4.75
CA LEU A 89 -1.75 27.42 5.18
C LEU A 89 -2.73 26.53 5.97
N TRP A 90 -3.49 27.12 6.91
CA TRP A 90 -4.46 26.40 7.71
C TRP A 90 -5.54 25.70 6.85
N LEU A 91 -5.96 26.36 5.75
CA LEU A 91 -6.96 25.80 4.83
C LEU A 91 -6.39 24.67 4.00
N SER A 92 -5.14 24.78 3.56
CA SER A 92 -4.43 23.70 2.88
C SER A 92 -4.29 22.48 3.79
N LEU A 93 -3.90 22.69 5.07
CA LEU A 93 -3.80 21.61 6.05
C LEU A 93 -5.16 20.95 6.32
N LEU A 94 -6.25 21.73 6.41
CA LEU A 94 -7.61 21.22 6.61
C LEU A 94 -8.10 20.39 5.41
N ARG A 95 -7.72 20.77 4.19
CA ARG A 95 -8.13 20.08 2.96
C ARG A 95 -7.29 18.85 2.63
N THR A 96 -6.05 18.77 3.10
CA THR A 96 -5.15 17.63 2.83
C THR A 96 -5.78 16.27 3.14
N PRO A 97 -6.51 16.05 4.24
CA PRO A 97 -7.20 14.78 4.48
C PRO A 97 -8.17 14.37 3.37
N VAL A 98 -8.88 15.33 2.79
CA VAL A 98 -9.85 15.09 1.73
C VAL A 98 -9.14 14.96 0.37
N SER A 99 -8.06 15.73 0.14
CA SER A 99 -7.31 15.72 -1.12
C SER A 99 -6.76 14.35 -1.50
N LEU A 100 -6.45 13.51 -0.52
CA LEU A 100 -6.04 12.12 -0.73
C LEU A 100 -7.06 11.26 -1.47
N TYR A 101 -8.32 11.66 -1.46
CA TYR A 101 -9.42 10.92 -2.08
C TYR A 101 -9.99 11.65 -3.30
N VAL A 102 -9.49 12.85 -3.60
CA VAL A 102 -9.90 13.61 -4.79
C VAL A 102 -9.07 13.15 -5.98
N PRO A 103 -9.70 12.63 -7.05
CA PRO A 103 -8.96 12.18 -8.22
C PRO A 103 -8.27 13.34 -8.93
N ALA A 104 -7.11 13.07 -9.52
CA ALA A 104 -6.51 13.96 -10.50
C ALA A 104 -7.43 13.97 -11.75
N LEU A 105 -8.01 15.13 -12.09
CA LEU A 105 -9.04 15.23 -13.11
C LEU A 105 -8.50 15.08 -14.55
N ASP A 106 -7.20 15.14 -14.72
CA ASP A 106 -6.44 15.06 -15.97
C ASP A 106 -5.88 13.64 -16.26
N LEU A 107 -5.98 12.72 -15.29
CA LEU A 107 -5.47 11.36 -15.43
C LEU A 107 -6.60 10.32 -15.54
N PRO A 108 -6.34 9.16 -16.17
CA PRO A 108 -7.29 8.06 -16.17
C PRO A 108 -7.60 7.61 -14.74
N VAL A 109 -8.85 7.78 -14.33
CA VAL A 109 -9.29 7.51 -12.95
C VAL A 109 -8.97 6.09 -12.48
N TRP A 110 -9.02 5.12 -13.39
CA TRP A 110 -8.72 3.71 -13.10
C TRP A 110 -7.29 3.49 -12.63
N ALA A 111 -6.34 4.21 -13.23
CA ALA A 111 -4.93 4.13 -12.83
C ALA A 111 -4.78 4.66 -11.39
N GLY A 112 -5.39 5.79 -11.08
CA GLY A 112 -5.38 6.38 -9.73
C GLY A 112 -6.00 5.46 -8.69
N ILE A 113 -7.19 4.91 -8.96
CA ILE A 113 -7.89 3.98 -8.05
C ILE A 113 -7.03 2.72 -7.81
N THR A 114 -6.49 2.12 -8.86
CA THR A 114 -5.70 0.89 -8.75
C THR A 114 -4.42 1.12 -7.95
N GLN A 115 -3.67 2.18 -8.25
CA GLN A 115 -2.45 2.51 -7.53
C GLN A 115 -2.72 2.82 -6.05
N LEU A 116 -3.76 3.60 -5.77
CA LEU A 116 -4.17 3.94 -4.41
C LEU A 116 -4.57 2.69 -3.63
N PHE A 117 -5.44 1.85 -4.22
CA PHE A 117 -5.87 0.61 -3.59
C PHE A 117 -4.69 -0.30 -3.27
N LEU A 118 -3.79 -0.53 -4.23
CA LEU A 118 -2.60 -1.38 -4.03
C LEU A 118 -1.66 -0.83 -2.96
N ALA A 119 -1.37 0.48 -2.98
CA ALA A 119 -0.52 1.12 -1.99
C ALA A 119 -1.09 1.00 -0.58
N PHE A 120 -2.38 1.32 -0.42
CA PHE A 120 -3.06 1.26 0.87
C PHE A 120 -3.25 -0.18 1.35
N ALA A 121 -3.61 -1.12 0.47
CA ALA A 121 -3.75 -2.53 0.80
C ALA A 121 -2.44 -3.12 1.30
N TRP A 122 -1.35 -2.89 0.59
CA TRP A 122 -0.04 -3.37 0.99
C TRP A 122 0.43 -2.73 2.30
N ALA A 123 0.22 -1.42 2.45
CA ALA A 123 0.56 -0.70 3.66
C ALA A 123 -0.29 -1.15 4.85
N GLU A 124 -1.62 -1.27 4.70
CA GLU A 124 -2.53 -1.70 5.76
C GLU A 124 -2.21 -3.10 6.25
N LEU A 125 -1.96 -4.05 5.34
CA LEU A 125 -1.56 -5.41 5.68
C LEU A 125 -0.20 -5.46 6.40
N THR A 126 0.71 -4.54 6.07
CA THR A 126 2.08 -4.55 6.62
C THR A 126 2.19 -3.76 7.92
N LEU A 127 1.60 -2.58 8.00
CA LEU A 127 1.79 -1.57 9.05
C LEU A 127 0.56 -1.43 9.97
N GLY A 128 -0.63 -1.76 9.44
CA GLY A 128 -1.93 -1.45 10.06
C GLY A 128 -2.42 -0.03 9.73
N ARG A 129 -3.71 0.22 9.94
CA ARG A 129 -4.44 1.41 9.48
C ARG A 129 -3.84 2.74 9.92
N ALA A 130 -3.60 2.89 11.23
CA ALA A 130 -3.12 4.16 11.78
C ALA A 130 -1.76 4.59 11.21
N ARG A 131 -0.83 3.64 11.04
CA ARG A 131 0.49 3.95 10.46
C ARG A 131 0.41 4.22 8.97
N THR A 132 -0.44 3.50 8.24
CA THR A 132 -0.69 3.74 6.82
C THR A 132 -1.18 5.17 6.62
N LEU A 133 -2.21 5.61 7.35
CA LEU A 133 -2.70 6.98 7.30
C LEU A 133 -1.64 8.00 7.70
N ALA A 134 -0.93 7.78 8.81
CA ALA A 134 0.10 8.70 9.26
C ALA A 134 1.20 8.91 8.22
N ILE A 135 1.69 7.85 7.57
CA ILE A 135 2.71 7.95 6.54
C ILE A 135 2.16 8.65 5.30
N SER A 136 0.95 8.30 4.84
CA SER A 136 0.29 8.96 3.72
C SER A 136 0.17 10.46 3.93
N TYR A 137 -0.30 10.90 5.11
CA TYR A 137 -0.43 12.32 5.41
C TYR A 137 0.93 13.02 5.53
N ILE A 138 1.91 12.41 6.19
CA ILE A 138 3.24 13.02 6.36
C ILE A 138 3.91 13.22 5.00
N THR A 139 3.85 12.23 4.11
CA THR A 139 4.48 12.33 2.78
C THR A 139 3.77 13.35 1.88
N THR A 140 2.44 13.41 1.92
CA THR A 140 1.66 14.42 1.19
C THR A 140 1.93 15.82 1.74
N LEU A 141 1.86 16.02 3.06
CA LEU A 141 2.15 17.31 3.67
C LEU A 141 3.58 17.78 3.39
N ALA A 142 4.56 16.87 3.42
CA ALA A 142 5.94 17.21 3.09
C ALA A 142 6.04 17.73 1.65
N GLY A 143 5.37 17.08 0.68
CA GLY A 143 5.28 17.54 -0.71
C GLY A 143 4.69 18.94 -0.79
N THR A 144 3.46 19.10 -0.32
CA THR A 144 2.70 20.36 -0.37
C THR A 144 3.43 21.52 0.34
N LEU A 145 3.98 21.30 1.54
CA LEU A 145 4.69 22.36 2.28
C LEU A 145 5.98 22.77 1.59
N THR A 146 6.73 21.80 1.05
CA THR A 146 7.98 22.11 0.35
C THR A 146 7.71 22.77 -1.00
N ALA A 147 6.66 22.39 -1.73
CA ALA A 147 6.22 23.06 -2.94
C ALA A 147 5.92 24.55 -2.69
N ARG A 148 5.20 24.85 -1.61
CA ARG A 148 4.94 26.25 -1.19
C ARG A 148 6.23 27.00 -0.88
N LEU A 149 7.19 26.37 -0.19
CA LEU A 149 8.51 26.95 0.07
C LEU A 149 9.27 27.23 -1.24
N MET A 150 9.26 26.29 -2.19
CA MET A 150 9.90 26.45 -3.52
C MET A 150 9.29 27.60 -4.31
N ILE A 151 7.96 27.80 -4.23
CA ILE A 151 7.26 28.91 -4.87
C ILE A 151 7.64 30.24 -4.18
N ALA A 152 7.71 30.26 -2.84
CA ALA A 152 8.12 31.44 -2.08
C ALA A 152 9.57 31.85 -2.35
N MET A 153 10.47 30.89 -2.62
CA MET A 153 11.85 31.18 -3.02
C MET A 153 11.96 31.78 -4.43
N GLY A 154 10.99 31.49 -5.31
CA GLY A 154 10.99 31.98 -6.68
C GLY A 154 12.06 31.32 -7.60
N PRO A 155 12.06 31.60 -8.92
CA PRO A 155 12.83 30.88 -9.92
C PRO A 155 14.36 31.09 -9.85
N GLY A 156 14.84 32.03 -9.03
CA GLY A 156 16.26 32.41 -8.97
C GLY A 156 17.18 31.49 -8.16
N TRP A 157 16.67 30.48 -7.48
CA TRP A 157 17.44 29.63 -6.55
C TRP A 157 18.04 28.37 -7.19
N GLY A 158 18.90 28.52 -8.18
CA GLY A 158 19.65 27.40 -8.75
C GLY A 158 18.79 26.22 -9.25
N GLY A 159 17.57 26.50 -9.73
CA GLY A 159 16.65 25.47 -10.22
C GLY A 159 15.78 24.81 -9.12
N LEU A 160 15.97 25.14 -7.84
CA LEU A 160 15.14 24.61 -6.76
C LEU A 160 13.81 25.35 -6.62
N GLY A 161 13.78 26.66 -6.89
CA GLY A 161 12.57 27.47 -6.81
C GLY A 161 11.60 27.21 -7.96
N LEU A 162 10.34 27.59 -7.77
CA LEU A 162 9.27 27.49 -8.74
C LEU A 162 8.73 28.89 -9.11
N PRO A 163 8.22 29.05 -10.34
CA PRO A 163 7.64 30.33 -10.75
C PRO A 163 6.33 30.60 -9.96
N PRO A 164 5.98 31.87 -9.70
CA PRO A 164 4.77 32.23 -8.97
C PRO A 164 3.49 31.68 -9.58
N ALA A 165 3.44 31.48 -10.90
CA ALA A 165 2.30 30.85 -11.59
C ALA A 165 2.00 29.44 -11.08
N ALA A 166 2.99 28.72 -10.56
CA ALA A 166 2.77 27.40 -9.96
C ALA A 166 1.89 27.44 -8.70
N ALA A 167 1.74 28.60 -8.05
CA ALA A 167 0.88 28.76 -6.89
C ALA A 167 -0.60 28.51 -7.17
N HIS A 168 -1.03 28.73 -8.42
CA HIS A 168 -2.42 28.55 -8.84
C HIS A 168 -2.72 27.16 -9.38
N VAL A 169 -1.71 26.32 -9.54
CA VAL A 169 -1.87 24.93 -9.97
C VAL A 169 -2.65 24.18 -8.89
N LEU A 170 -3.68 23.47 -9.34
CA LEU A 170 -4.48 22.64 -8.45
C LEU A 170 -3.73 21.36 -8.16
N ASP A 171 -3.30 21.21 -6.91
CA ASP A 171 -2.75 19.97 -6.40
C ASP A 171 -3.89 19.12 -5.83
N THR A 172 -4.19 18.03 -6.50
CA THR A 172 -5.20 17.05 -6.08
C THR A 172 -4.70 15.66 -6.37
N GLY A 173 -5.11 14.76 -5.51
CA GLY A 173 -4.92 13.36 -5.75
C GLY A 173 -3.96 12.67 -4.78
N PRO A 174 -4.07 11.36 -4.73
CA PRO A 174 -3.35 10.52 -3.77
C PRO A 174 -1.89 10.25 -4.16
N SER A 175 -1.39 10.82 -5.26
CA SER A 175 -0.12 10.41 -5.87
C SER A 175 1.08 10.52 -4.93
N ALA A 176 1.21 11.62 -4.20
CA ALA A 176 2.29 11.79 -3.21
C ALA A 176 2.18 10.77 -2.06
N ALA A 177 0.97 10.44 -1.60
CA ALA A 177 0.74 9.41 -0.60
C ALA A 177 1.08 8.02 -1.14
N VAL A 178 0.69 7.70 -2.38
CA VAL A 178 0.98 6.42 -3.06
C VAL A 178 2.48 6.22 -3.20
N VAL A 179 3.17 7.21 -3.77
CA VAL A 179 4.63 7.21 -3.94
C VAL A 179 5.33 7.09 -2.59
N GLY A 180 4.88 7.86 -1.60
CA GLY A 180 5.42 7.83 -0.24
C GLY A 180 5.24 6.46 0.43
N LEU A 181 4.06 5.85 0.33
CA LEU A 181 3.79 4.53 0.90
C LEU A 181 4.64 3.44 0.25
N PHE A 182 4.69 3.36 -1.09
CA PHE A 182 5.50 2.38 -1.79
C PHE A 182 6.98 2.53 -1.45
N THR A 183 7.49 3.77 -1.45
CA THR A 183 8.89 4.07 -1.10
C THR A 183 9.20 3.67 0.35
N TYR A 184 8.34 4.05 1.29
CA TYR A 184 8.52 3.69 2.70
C TYR A 184 8.53 2.17 2.90
N LEU A 185 7.57 1.46 2.28
CA LEU A 185 7.49 0.00 2.37
C LEU A 185 8.69 -0.68 1.72
N ALA A 186 9.15 -0.18 0.57
CA ALA A 186 10.37 -0.68 -0.09
C ALA A 186 11.60 -0.54 0.82
N VAL A 187 11.73 0.58 1.53
CA VAL A 187 12.85 0.82 2.47
C VAL A 187 12.79 -0.14 3.66
N ILE A 188 11.64 -0.26 4.33
CA ILE A 188 11.53 -1.11 5.53
C ILE A 188 11.60 -2.61 5.20
N LYS A 189 11.18 -2.99 3.99
CA LYS A 189 11.25 -4.37 3.49
C LYS A 189 12.57 -4.69 2.80
N ARG A 190 13.46 -3.71 2.62
CA ARG A 190 14.73 -3.83 1.90
C ARG A 190 14.53 -4.37 0.49
N ALA A 191 13.59 -3.77 -0.22
CA ALA A 191 13.17 -4.14 -1.58
C ALA A 191 13.74 -3.13 -2.60
N PRO A 192 15.00 -3.30 -3.06
CA PRO A 192 15.67 -2.35 -3.94
C PRO A 192 15.02 -2.25 -5.31
N VAL A 193 14.45 -3.33 -5.86
CA VAL A 193 13.78 -3.28 -7.17
C VAL A 193 12.53 -2.43 -7.09
N VAL A 194 11.67 -2.65 -6.06
CA VAL A 194 10.48 -1.82 -5.85
C VAL A 194 10.87 -0.38 -5.59
N PHE A 195 11.91 -0.13 -4.78
CA PHE A 195 12.41 1.22 -4.53
C PHE A 195 12.82 1.92 -5.83
N THR A 196 13.54 1.23 -6.71
CA THR A 196 13.98 1.79 -8.01
C THR A 196 12.80 2.04 -8.93
N LEU A 197 11.83 1.13 -8.99
CA LEU A 197 10.65 1.26 -9.84
C LEU A 197 9.68 2.36 -9.35
N THR A 198 9.60 2.62 -8.05
CA THR A 198 8.72 3.67 -7.50
C THR A 198 9.47 4.98 -7.25
N GLY A 199 10.42 5.01 -6.33
CA GLY A 199 11.17 6.21 -6.01
C GLY A 199 12.10 6.65 -7.12
N GLY A 200 12.78 5.71 -7.77
CA GLY A 200 13.70 6.00 -8.88
C GLY A 200 12.99 6.55 -10.10
N SER A 201 11.83 5.99 -10.48
CA SER A 201 11.03 6.52 -11.60
C SER A 201 10.55 7.95 -11.36
N MET A 202 10.18 8.31 -10.13
CA MET A 202 9.76 9.67 -9.78
C MET A 202 10.91 10.68 -9.92
N VAL A 203 12.13 10.28 -9.58
CA VAL A 203 13.32 11.12 -9.82
C VAL A 203 13.55 11.34 -11.30
N VAL A 204 13.48 10.28 -12.11
CA VAL A 204 13.63 10.37 -13.57
C VAL A 204 12.53 11.24 -14.16
N GLU A 205 11.27 11.04 -13.76
CA GLU A 205 10.13 11.85 -14.20
C GLU A 205 10.31 13.33 -13.88
N SER A 206 10.73 13.66 -12.66
CA SER A 206 10.96 15.05 -12.24
C SER A 206 12.07 15.76 -13.01
N ILE A 207 13.06 15.00 -13.50
CA ILE A 207 14.14 15.52 -14.35
C ILE A 207 13.65 15.68 -15.79
N ALA A 208 12.92 14.70 -16.32
CA ALA A 208 12.45 14.70 -17.69
C ALA A 208 11.31 15.70 -17.94
N ILE A 209 10.42 15.85 -16.94
CA ILE A 209 9.25 16.73 -17.01
C ILE A 209 9.22 17.62 -15.75
N PRO A 210 9.95 18.73 -15.76
CA PRO A 210 10.05 19.61 -14.57
C PRO A 210 8.73 20.35 -14.35
N ASN A 211 7.86 19.75 -13.54
CA ASN A 211 6.57 20.32 -13.12
C ASN A 211 6.42 20.29 -11.60
N LEU A 212 5.34 20.88 -11.08
CA LEU A 212 5.04 20.91 -9.64
C LEU A 212 4.90 19.48 -9.08
N ALA A 213 4.09 18.65 -9.72
CA ALA A 213 3.80 17.29 -9.26
C ALA A 213 5.06 16.42 -9.16
N GLY A 214 5.94 16.45 -10.17
CA GLY A 214 7.21 15.71 -10.15
C GLY A 214 8.09 16.10 -8.96
N ARG A 215 8.14 17.39 -8.59
CA ARG A 215 8.90 17.85 -7.42
C ARG A 215 8.27 17.37 -6.12
N GLU A 216 6.95 17.41 -6.00
CA GLU A 216 6.24 16.89 -4.82
C GLU A 216 6.46 15.38 -4.65
N HIS A 217 6.47 14.63 -5.76
CA HIS A 217 6.79 13.20 -5.73
C HIS A 217 8.21 12.93 -5.21
N VAL A 218 9.22 13.67 -5.67
CA VAL A 218 10.59 13.51 -5.18
C VAL A 218 10.70 13.82 -3.69
N ILE A 219 9.96 14.82 -3.20
CA ILE A 219 9.93 15.17 -1.78
C ILE A 219 9.19 14.08 -0.99
N ALA A 220 8.10 13.53 -1.53
CA ALA A 220 7.43 12.38 -0.92
C ALA A 220 8.36 11.17 -0.82
N VAL A 221 9.17 10.89 -1.85
CA VAL A 221 10.23 9.86 -1.82
C VAL A 221 11.26 10.16 -0.72
N GLY A 222 11.79 11.38 -0.66
CA GLY A 222 12.77 11.79 0.35
C GLY A 222 12.24 11.67 1.78
N SER A 223 11.01 12.14 2.03
CA SER A 223 10.36 12.06 3.34
C SER A 223 10.08 10.60 3.74
N ALA A 224 9.62 9.78 2.81
CA ALA A 224 9.39 8.36 3.03
C ALA A 224 10.70 7.60 3.33
N LEU A 225 11.79 7.94 2.64
CA LEU A 225 13.12 7.39 2.91
C LEU A 225 13.56 7.74 4.34
N VAL A 226 13.46 9.00 4.75
CA VAL A 226 13.80 9.42 6.11
C VAL A 226 12.96 8.68 7.15
N LEU A 227 11.65 8.60 6.96
CA LEU A 227 10.75 7.87 7.85
C LEU A 227 11.11 6.39 7.94
N GLY A 228 11.43 5.76 6.81
CA GLY A 228 11.83 4.35 6.74
C GLY A 228 13.15 4.08 7.48
N LEU A 229 14.14 4.94 7.32
CA LEU A 229 15.42 4.86 8.02
C LEU A 229 15.24 5.07 9.54
N LEU A 230 14.41 6.02 9.94
CA LEU A 230 14.08 6.24 11.36
C LEU A 230 13.35 5.03 11.97
N HIS A 231 12.47 4.40 11.19
CA HIS A 231 11.82 3.15 11.61
C HIS A 231 12.84 2.06 11.90
N GLY A 232 13.79 1.88 11.00
CA GLY A 232 14.88 0.90 11.15
C GLY A 232 15.75 1.17 12.40
N ARG A 233 16.12 2.43 12.64
CA ARG A 233 16.88 2.84 13.83
C ARG A 233 16.11 2.57 15.13
N ARG A 234 14.81 2.91 15.19
CA ARG A 234 13.97 2.61 16.36
C ARG A 234 13.84 1.12 16.63
N ALA A 235 13.70 0.31 15.59
CA ALA A 235 13.64 -1.15 15.72
C ALA A 235 14.97 -1.71 16.25
N TRP A 236 16.09 -1.23 15.73
CA TRP A 236 17.42 -1.62 16.18
C TRP A 236 17.68 -1.22 17.64
N LEU A 237 17.36 0.02 18.04
CA LEU A 237 17.48 0.48 19.42
C LEU A 237 16.64 -0.36 20.38
N ARG A 238 15.39 -0.65 20.03
CA ARG A 238 14.51 -1.51 20.84
C ARG A 238 15.07 -2.92 21.00
N ALA A 239 15.63 -3.49 19.92
CA ALA A 239 16.27 -4.81 19.97
C ALA A 239 17.48 -4.80 20.89
N ARG A 240 18.32 -3.74 20.79
CA ARG A 240 19.51 -3.59 21.63
C ARG A 240 19.17 -3.38 23.11
N VAL A 241 18.17 -2.56 23.41
CA VAL A 241 17.69 -2.38 24.81
C VAL A 241 17.16 -3.70 25.37
N ARG A 242 16.38 -4.46 24.59
CA ARG A 242 15.91 -5.78 25.02
C ARG A 242 17.04 -6.79 25.27
N SER A 243 18.13 -6.71 24.52
CA SER A 243 19.30 -7.58 24.73
C SER A 243 20.10 -7.18 25.98
N LEU A 244 20.09 -5.88 26.33
CA LEU A 244 20.78 -5.38 27.54
C LEU A 244 19.96 -5.63 28.82
N PHE A 245 18.65 -5.67 28.70
CA PHE A 245 17.72 -5.98 29.79
C PHE A 245 16.89 -7.19 29.41
N PRO A 246 17.46 -8.42 29.47
CA PRO A 246 16.67 -9.62 29.29
C PRO A 246 15.68 -9.65 30.43
N THR A 247 14.41 -9.24 30.15
CA THR A 247 13.31 -9.52 31.07
C THR A 247 13.30 -11.01 31.26
N GLY A 248 13.76 -11.45 32.44
CA GLY A 248 13.83 -12.84 32.76
C GLY A 248 12.48 -13.46 32.41
N ARG A 249 12.47 -14.37 31.46
CA ARG A 249 11.38 -15.30 31.33
C ARG A 249 11.24 -15.89 32.73
N ARG A 250 10.20 -15.52 33.48
CA ARG A 250 9.74 -16.33 34.59
C ARG A 250 9.62 -17.72 33.98
N ALA A 251 10.53 -18.62 34.38
CA ALA A 251 10.37 -20.02 34.11
C ALA A 251 8.91 -20.33 34.44
N PRO A 252 8.19 -21.11 33.64
CA PRO A 252 6.87 -21.56 34.04
C PRO A 252 7.07 -22.13 35.43
N VAL A 253 6.40 -21.52 36.43
CA VAL A 253 6.33 -22.06 37.76
C VAL A 253 5.75 -23.43 37.54
N THR A 254 6.59 -24.44 37.58
CA THR A 254 6.13 -25.82 37.68
C THR A 254 5.25 -25.84 38.90
N ALA A 255 3.96 -25.95 38.66
CA ALA A 255 2.98 -26.11 39.75
C ALA A 255 3.53 -27.23 40.63
N PRO A 256 3.59 -27.06 41.96
CA PRO A 256 4.05 -28.11 42.83
C PRO A 256 3.22 -29.35 42.50
N THR A 257 3.88 -30.42 42.15
CA THR A 257 3.26 -31.73 41.89
C THR A 257 2.46 -32.05 43.12
N ALA A 258 1.13 -32.00 42.97
CA ALA A 258 0.24 -32.40 44.05
C ALA A 258 0.61 -33.85 44.46
N PRO A 259 0.71 -34.14 45.73
CA PRO A 259 1.00 -35.53 46.19
C PRO A 259 -0.05 -36.46 45.58
N ALA A 260 0.40 -37.57 45.04
CA ALA A 260 -0.42 -38.57 44.40
C ALA A 260 -1.62 -38.91 45.29
N ALA A 261 -2.81 -38.53 44.84
CA ALA A 261 -4.03 -38.94 45.51
C ALA A 261 -4.17 -40.43 45.43
N THR A 262 -4.31 -41.08 46.58
CA THR A 262 -4.63 -42.50 46.74
C THR A 262 -5.89 -42.79 45.91
N PRO A 263 -5.95 -43.87 45.13
CA PRO A 263 -7.13 -44.16 44.31
C PRO A 263 -8.33 -44.42 45.23
N PRO A 264 -9.48 -43.81 45.00
CA PRO A 264 -10.69 -44.11 45.75
C PRO A 264 -11.17 -45.53 45.44
N ALA A 265 -11.59 -46.20 46.47
CA ALA A 265 -12.20 -47.52 46.41
C ALA A 265 -13.41 -47.53 45.47
N SER A 266 -13.54 -48.63 44.75
CA SER A 266 -14.55 -48.92 43.73
C SER A 266 -15.96 -48.54 44.19
N ALA A 267 -16.59 -47.60 43.48
CA ALA A 267 -18.00 -47.26 43.63
C ALA A 267 -18.87 -48.25 42.84
N PRO A 268 -20.06 -48.61 43.37
CA PRO A 268 -20.93 -49.57 42.71
C PRO A 268 -21.55 -49.00 41.42
N SER A 269 -21.70 -49.90 40.44
CA SER A 269 -22.24 -49.66 39.10
C SER A 269 -23.62 -49.00 39.12
N ALA A 270 -23.74 -47.83 38.49
CA ALA A 270 -25.01 -47.17 38.24
C ALA A 270 -25.79 -47.85 37.11
N PRO A 271 -27.13 -47.87 37.17
CA PRO A 271 -27.96 -48.52 36.17
C PRO A 271 -27.98 -47.72 34.86
N SER A 272 -28.02 -48.47 33.76
CA SER A 272 -28.04 -47.96 32.36
C SER A 272 -29.21 -47.02 32.10
N ALA A 273 -28.92 -45.84 31.59
CA ALA A 273 -29.92 -44.89 31.10
C ALA A 273 -30.47 -45.33 29.72
N PRO A 274 -31.78 -45.07 29.46
CA PRO A 274 -32.39 -45.45 28.18
C PRO A 274 -31.90 -44.61 27.01
N SER A 275 -31.74 -45.26 25.87
CA SER A 275 -31.27 -44.71 24.62
C SER A 275 -32.16 -43.57 24.10
N ALA A 276 -31.57 -42.43 23.78
CA ALA A 276 -32.23 -41.31 23.11
C ALA A 276 -32.60 -41.66 21.64
N PRO A 277 -33.74 -41.16 21.13
CA PRO A 277 -34.14 -41.42 19.75
C PRO A 277 -33.27 -40.68 18.75
N ALA A 278 -33.04 -41.32 17.58
CA ALA A 278 -32.24 -40.82 16.48
C ALA A 278 -32.80 -39.51 15.87
N PRO A 279 -31.94 -38.60 15.41
CA PRO A 279 -32.40 -37.38 14.73
C PRO A 279 -33.03 -37.67 13.35
N PRO A 280 -34.03 -36.87 12.90
CA PRO A 280 -34.69 -37.07 11.63
C PRO A 280 -33.76 -36.76 10.44
N ALA A 281 -33.91 -37.48 9.35
CA ALA A 281 -33.19 -37.37 8.10
C ALA A 281 -33.36 -35.97 7.46
N PRO A 282 -32.32 -35.46 6.74
CA PRO A 282 -32.40 -34.16 6.08
C PRO A 282 -33.40 -34.18 4.90
N ALA A 283 -34.23 -33.13 4.86
CA ALA A 283 -35.21 -32.91 3.80
C ALA A 283 -34.55 -32.79 2.42
N GLN A 284 -35.05 -33.52 1.46
CA GLN A 284 -34.65 -33.49 0.04
C GLN A 284 -34.97 -32.10 -0.55
N SER A 285 -33.93 -31.44 -1.08
CA SER A 285 -34.03 -30.18 -1.79
C SER A 285 -34.84 -30.36 -3.07
N ARG A 286 -35.99 -29.69 -3.15
CA ARG A 286 -36.78 -29.56 -4.41
C ARG A 286 -35.96 -28.71 -5.39
N THR A 287 -35.60 -29.31 -6.50
CA THR A 287 -35.07 -28.62 -7.70
C THR A 287 -36.14 -27.70 -8.29
N VAL A 288 -35.84 -26.41 -8.32
CA VAL A 288 -36.65 -25.42 -9.05
C VAL A 288 -36.21 -25.46 -10.53
N PRO A 289 -37.14 -25.55 -11.48
CA PRO A 289 -36.79 -25.52 -12.91
C PRO A 289 -36.40 -24.12 -13.37
N ALA A 290 -35.36 -24.03 -14.20
CA ALA A 290 -34.85 -22.80 -14.80
C ALA A 290 -35.88 -22.14 -15.75
N PRO A 291 -35.97 -20.79 -15.81
CA PRO A 291 -36.84 -20.13 -16.78
C PRO A 291 -36.27 -20.19 -18.19
N ALA A 292 -37.17 -20.40 -19.16
CA ALA A 292 -36.92 -20.51 -20.58
C ALA A 292 -36.23 -19.26 -21.17
N ARG A 293 -35.24 -19.51 -21.99
CA ARG A 293 -34.49 -18.55 -22.79
C ARG A 293 -35.40 -17.99 -23.89
N ALA A 294 -35.79 -16.73 -23.80
CA ALA A 294 -36.50 -16.02 -24.88
C ALA A 294 -35.47 -15.63 -25.96
N ASP A 295 -35.64 -16.26 -27.10
CA ASP A 295 -35.00 -15.96 -28.38
C ASP A 295 -35.55 -14.62 -28.91
N ARG A 296 -34.70 -13.60 -29.05
CA ARG A 296 -34.99 -12.38 -29.82
C ARG A 296 -33.97 -12.28 -30.95
N ARG A 297 -34.33 -12.86 -32.06
CA ARG A 297 -33.85 -12.48 -33.40
C ARG A 297 -34.67 -11.29 -33.89
N GLY A 298 -34.03 -10.40 -34.65
CA GLY A 298 -34.62 -9.35 -35.51
C GLY A 298 -34.44 -7.97 -34.85
N ASP A 299 -33.82 -6.96 -35.41
CA ASP A 299 -33.78 -6.55 -36.81
C ASP A 299 -32.57 -5.65 -37.01
N ALA A 300 -31.87 -5.88 -38.09
CA ALA A 300 -31.00 -4.92 -38.72
C ALA A 300 -31.86 -3.96 -39.58
N ALA A 301 -31.57 -2.66 -39.50
CA ALA A 301 -31.58 -1.77 -40.67
C ALA A 301 -31.29 -0.32 -40.30
N MET A 302 -30.26 0.21 -40.95
CA MET A 302 -30.19 1.54 -41.58
C MET A 302 -30.53 2.78 -40.76
N THR A 303 -29.53 3.68 -40.59
CA THR A 303 -29.45 4.83 -41.48
C THR A 303 -28.13 5.57 -41.27
N SER A 304 -27.40 5.65 -42.39
CA SER A 304 -26.43 6.70 -42.69
C SER A 304 -27.17 8.03 -42.83
N ALA A 305 -26.64 9.10 -42.33
CA ALA A 305 -26.49 10.39 -42.98
C ALA A 305 -26.20 11.54 -41.98
N GLU A 306 -25.20 12.31 -42.35
CA GLU A 306 -25.12 13.81 -42.23
C GLU A 306 -24.83 14.39 -40.84
N ARG A 307 -23.77 14.98 -40.66
CA ARG A 307 -22.87 16.08 -41.02
C ARG A 307 -21.86 16.31 -39.91
#